data_53a1f41689888c325089ba8ec47a3cc9
#
_entry.id   53a1f41689888c325089ba8ec47a3cc9
#
_cell.length_a   1.000
_cell.length_b   1.000
_cell.length_c   1.000
_cell.angle_alpha   90.00
_cell.angle_beta   90.00
_cell.angle_gamma   90.00
#
_symmetry.space_group_name_H-M   'P 1'
#
loop_
_entity.id
_entity.type
_entity.pdbx_description
1 polymer ?
#
loop_
_entity_poly.entity_id
_entity_poly.type
_entity_poly.pdbx_seq_one_letter_code
_entity_poly.pdbx_strand_id
1 'polypeptide(L)'
;MPTPERGATLEVSIWRGGTEGAMRTYQVPARENQTVLDIVTYIQRELDPSLAYRFACRVGMCGSCAMTVNGRARWTCRTHASRVVGPDGKLELRPLANLPVIRDLATDMAPFFDKWAKARGRFQPKDAKDGAVPEEFAVVPPASKQRREADAGIECIGCGVCYASCDVVAWNPDYLGPAALNRVWTLVNDVRDGARAERMEAVAGDAGCHSCHSTQSCTERCPKQLDPSASIAGLKRKLFWDTLLGRRG
;
A
#
# COMPACT_ATOMS: atom_id res chain seq x y z
N MET A 1 -14.95 -9.10 21.98
CA MET A 1 -13.74 -9.75 22.53
C MET A 1 -13.51 -9.15 23.90
N PRO A 2 -13.17 -9.93 24.94
CA PRO A 2 -12.92 -9.38 26.27
C PRO A 2 -11.71 -8.44 26.24
N THR A 3 -11.83 -7.31 26.92
CA THR A 3 -10.72 -6.38 27.17
C THR A 3 -9.70 -7.12 28.05
N PRO A 4 -8.39 -7.06 27.78
CA PRO A 4 -7.41 -7.70 28.66
C PRO A 4 -7.50 -7.11 30.06
N GLU A 5 -7.47 -7.97 31.07
CA GLU A 5 -7.50 -7.58 32.48
C GLU A 5 -6.35 -6.62 32.81
N ARG A 6 -6.59 -5.66 33.69
CA ARG A 6 -5.54 -4.75 34.19
C ARG A 6 -4.43 -5.56 34.83
N GLY A 7 -3.21 -5.50 34.26
CA GLY A 7 -2.04 -6.26 34.72
C GLY A 7 -1.66 -7.43 33.82
N ALA A 8 -2.45 -7.74 32.77
CA ALA A 8 -2.08 -8.74 31.79
C ALA A 8 -0.86 -8.29 30.98
N THR A 9 0.00 -9.25 30.63
CA THR A 9 1.20 -9.03 29.83
C THR A 9 1.01 -9.68 28.47
N LEU A 10 1.39 -8.98 27.41
CA LEU A 10 1.41 -9.49 26.04
C LEU A 10 2.79 -10.03 25.71
N GLU A 11 2.82 -11.21 25.09
CA GLU A 11 4.04 -11.76 24.50
C GLU A 11 4.16 -11.30 23.06
N VAL A 12 5.12 -10.41 22.78
CA VAL A 12 5.28 -9.76 21.47
C VAL A 12 6.56 -10.23 20.81
N SER A 13 6.46 -11.02 19.76
CA SER A 13 7.59 -11.48 18.97
C SER A 13 7.81 -10.53 17.79
N ILE A 14 9.01 -9.96 17.68
CA ILE A 14 9.40 -8.99 16.65
C ILE A 14 10.58 -9.51 15.85
N TRP A 15 10.52 -9.38 14.53
CA TRP A 15 11.67 -9.58 13.67
C TRP A 15 12.76 -8.56 13.96
N ARG A 16 13.99 -9.04 14.20
CA ARG A 16 15.17 -8.21 14.49
C ARG A 16 16.28 -8.54 13.52
N GLY A 17 16.93 -7.52 13.00
CA GLY A 17 18.03 -7.63 12.05
C GLY A 17 17.63 -7.26 10.60
N GLY A 18 18.49 -7.64 9.66
CA GLY A 18 18.24 -7.46 8.21
C GLY A 18 17.49 -8.64 7.60
N THR A 19 17.86 -9.01 6.36
CA THR A 19 17.26 -10.15 5.65
C THR A 19 17.48 -11.47 6.38
N GLU A 20 18.64 -11.65 7.03
CA GLU A 20 19.00 -12.81 7.86
C GLU A 20 18.78 -12.51 9.36
N GLY A 21 17.65 -11.92 9.68
CA GLY A 21 17.28 -11.63 11.07
C GLY A 21 16.67 -12.82 11.79
N ALA A 22 16.27 -12.60 13.04
CA ALA A 22 15.59 -13.57 13.89
C ALA A 22 14.44 -12.94 14.69
N MET A 23 13.51 -13.77 15.13
CA MET A 23 12.44 -13.32 16.03
C MET A 23 13.00 -13.13 17.45
N ARG A 24 12.65 -12.01 18.08
CA ARG A 24 12.93 -11.72 19.47
C ARG A 24 11.62 -11.41 20.21
N THR A 25 11.43 -12.02 21.36
CA THR A 25 10.21 -11.88 22.16
C THR A 25 10.40 -10.87 23.28
N TYR A 26 9.38 -10.03 23.49
CA TYR A 26 9.30 -9.01 24.53
C TYR A 26 8.01 -9.17 25.32
N GLN A 27 8.09 -8.85 26.62
CA GLN A 27 6.91 -8.81 27.49
C GLN A 27 6.43 -7.37 27.61
N VAL A 28 5.21 -7.09 27.16
CA VAL A 28 4.65 -5.74 27.08
C VAL A 28 3.38 -5.65 27.91
N PRO A 29 3.23 -4.66 28.81
CA PRO A 29 1.99 -4.47 29.54
C PRO A 29 0.79 -4.25 28.61
N ALA A 30 -0.28 -5.01 28.80
CA ALA A 30 -1.53 -4.78 28.11
C ALA A 30 -2.19 -3.51 28.67
N ARG A 31 -2.62 -2.61 27.79
CA ARG A 31 -3.29 -1.37 28.14
C ARG A 31 -4.61 -1.24 27.37
N GLU A 32 -5.58 -0.59 27.99
CA GLU A 32 -6.82 -0.24 27.31
C GLU A 32 -6.54 0.69 26.12
N ASN A 33 -7.28 0.49 25.03
CA ASN A 33 -7.17 1.30 23.79
C ASN A 33 -5.77 1.33 23.13
N GLN A 34 -4.90 0.37 23.46
CA GLN A 34 -3.57 0.25 22.91
C GLN A 34 -3.60 -0.16 21.44
N THR A 35 -2.87 0.56 20.60
CA THR A 35 -2.62 0.19 19.21
C THR A 35 -1.35 -0.66 19.09
N VAL A 36 -1.19 -1.38 17.98
CA VAL A 36 0.05 -2.10 17.68
C VAL A 36 1.24 -1.13 17.62
N LEU A 37 1.05 0.10 17.12
CA LEU A 37 2.11 1.11 17.11
C LEU A 37 2.53 1.51 18.54
N ASP A 38 1.60 1.59 19.49
CA ASP A 38 1.94 1.89 20.89
C ASP A 38 2.76 0.78 21.52
N ILE A 39 2.48 -0.49 21.18
CA ILE A 39 3.28 -1.66 21.58
C ILE A 39 4.72 -1.53 21.07
N VAL A 40 4.88 -1.28 19.77
CA VAL A 40 6.23 -1.12 19.16
C VAL A 40 6.97 0.06 19.77
N THR A 41 6.26 1.18 19.99
CA THR A 41 6.83 2.37 20.62
C THR A 41 7.27 2.10 22.07
N TYR A 42 6.47 1.36 22.83
CA TYR A 42 6.81 0.95 24.18
C TYR A 42 8.08 0.08 24.20
N ILE A 43 8.15 -0.93 23.34
CA ILE A 43 9.34 -1.79 23.24
C ILE A 43 10.58 -0.96 22.91
N GLN A 44 10.50 -0.06 21.95
CA GLN A 44 11.63 0.78 21.55
C GLN A 44 12.08 1.74 22.67
N ARG A 45 11.15 2.30 23.43
CA ARG A 45 11.49 3.28 24.46
C ARG A 45 11.94 2.67 25.78
N GLU A 46 11.28 1.58 26.20
CA GLU A 46 11.42 1.05 27.54
C GLU A 46 12.26 -0.25 27.60
N LEU A 47 12.26 -1.05 26.50
CA LEU A 47 12.86 -2.39 26.53
C LEU A 47 14.07 -2.51 25.62
N ASP A 48 14.03 -1.94 24.42
CA ASP A 48 15.09 -2.10 23.42
C ASP A 48 15.21 -0.88 22.50
N PRO A 49 15.99 0.13 22.88
CA PRO A 49 16.18 1.36 22.09
C PRO A 49 16.76 1.14 20.70
N SER A 50 17.31 -0.03 20.42
CA SER A 50 17.89 -0.38 19.12
C SER A 50 16.86 -0.79 18.08
N LEU A 51 15.57 -0.95 18.45
CA LEU A 51 14.49 -1.36 17.54
C LEU A 51 14.23 -0.30 16.47
N ALA A 52 14.42 -0.69 15.21
CA ALA A 52 14.16 0.17 14.05
C ALA A 52 12.76 -0.05 13.49
N TYR A 53 11.98 1.02 13.35
CA TYR A 53 10.67 1.05 12.71
C TYR A 53 10.34 2.45 12.21
N ARG A 54 9.24 2.60 11.48
CA ARG A 54 8.81 3.89 10.92
C ARG A 54 7.42 4.25 11.38
N PHE A 55 7.21 5.51 11.69
CA PHE A 55 5.90 6.13 11.85
C PHE A 55 6.01 7.64 11.70
N ALA A 56 4.88 8.32 11.46
CA ALA A 56 4.82 9.78 11.44
C ALA A 56 3.47 10.28 11.98
N CYS A 57 2.39 10.19 11.22
CA CYS A 57 1.12 10.88 11.50
C CYS A 57 0.30 10.31 12.67
N ARG A 58 0.40 9.04 13.00
CA ARG A 58 -0.39 8.29 14.01
C ARG A 58 -1.91 8.28 13.80
N VAL A 59 -2.39 8.84 12.70
CA VAL A 59 -3.83 9.02 12.41
C VAL A 59 -4.27 8.33 11.11
N GLY A 60 -3.48 7.42 10.57
CA GLY A 60 -3.83 6.64 9.38
C GLY A 60 -3.74 7.42 8.05
N MET A 61 -2.90 8.46 7.97
CA MET A 61 -2.77 9.31 6.78
C MET A 61 -1.50 9.06 5.97
N CYS A 62 -0.36 8.75 6.62
CA CYS A 62 0.93 8.70 5.93
C CYS A 62 1.37 7.29 5.49
N GLY A 63 0.79 6.23 6.04
CA GLY A 63 1.16 4.85 5.73
C GLY A 63 2.51 4.36 6.27
N SER A 64 3.35 5.25 6.85
CA SER A 64 4.72 4.90 7.28
C SER A 64 4.80 3.79 8.32
N CYS A 65 3.77 3.62 9.15
CA CYS A 65 3.70 2.60 10.18
C CYS A 65 3.23 1.23 9.69
N ALA A 66 3.18 1.01 8.38
CA ALA A 66 2.76 -0.27 7.82
C ALA A 66 3.80 -1.36 8.13
N MET A 67 3.34 -2.49 8.64
CA MET A 67 4.13 -3.69 8.89
C MET A 67 3.25 -4.93 8.85
N THR A 68 3.84 -6.12 8.91
CA THR A 68 3.10 -7.38 8.98
C THR A 68 2.80 -7.69 10.44
N VAL A 69 1.52 -7.89 10.75
CA VAL A 69 0.97 -8.19 12.08
C VAL A 69 0.25 -9.55 12.00
N ASN A 70 0.74 -10.56 12.68
CA ASN A 70 0.22 -11.93 12.63
C ASN A 70 -0.01 -12.39 11.18
N GLY A 71 1.01 -12.28 10.32
CA GLY A 71 0.97 -12.68 8.93
C GLY A 71 0.15 -11.75 7.99
N ARG A 72 -0.43 -10.65 8.49
CA ARG A 72 -1.22 -9.72 7.69
C ARG A 72 -0.61 -8.32 7.67
N ALA A 73 -0.30 -7.78 6.48
CA ALA A 73 0.14 -6.41 6.35
C ALA A 73 -0.97 -5.42 6.79
N ARG A 74 -0.61 -4.45 7.64
CA ARG A 74 -1.53 -3.46 8.22
C ARG A 74 -0.81 -2.14 8.51
N TRP A 75 -1.55 -1.06 8.63
CA TRP A 75 -1.06 0.15 9.30
C TRP A 75 -1.27 0.04 10.82
N THR A 76 -0.23 0.16 11.59
CA THR A 76 -0.27 -0.19 13.02
C THR A 76 -0.84 0.90 13.92
N CYS A 77 -0.80 2.17 13.50
CA CYS A 77 -1.36 3.29 14.28
C CYS A 77 -2.89 3.27 14.41
N ARG A 78 -3.61 2.49 13.58
CA ARG A 78 -5.08 2.33 13.63
C ARG A 78 -5.49 0.87 13.85
N THR A 79 -4.53 -0.01 14.09
CA THR A 79 -4.79 -1.40 14.46
C THR A 79 -4.76 -1.53 15.98
N HIS A 80 -5.93 -1.68 16.60
CA HIS A 80 -6.04 -1.94 18.03
C HIS A 80 -5.50 -3.31 18.39
N ALA A 81 -4.72 -3.40 19.46
CA ALA A 81 -4.14 -4.65 19.96
C ALA A 81 -5.23 -5.71 20.23
N SER A 82 -6.34 -5.32 20.84
CA SER A 82 -7.47 -6.22 21.14
C SER A 82 -8.11 -6.89 19.91
N ARG A 83 -7.85 -6.38 18.70
CA ARG A 83 -8.37 -6.98 17.45
C ARG A 83 -7.42 -7.99 16.81
N VAL A 84 -6.17 -8.01 17.25
CA VAL A 84 -5.11 -8.79 16.60
C VAL A 84 -4.32 -9.67 17.55
N VAL A 85 -4.30 -9.37 18.83
CA VAL A 85 -3.71 -10.24 19.85
C VAL A 85 -4.59 -11.48 19.99
N GLY A 86 -3.97 -12.65 19.93
CA GLY A 86 -4.67 -13.93 20.13
C GLY A 86 -5.17 -14.12 21.58
N PRO A 87 -6.02 -15.10 21.82
CA PRO A 87 -6.51 -15.43 23.17
C PRO A 87 -5.38 -15.87 24.12
N ASP A 88 -4.24 -16.29 23.56
CA ASP A 88 -3.01 -16.66 24.25
C ASP A 88 -2.13 -15.46 24.60
N GLY A 89 -2.58 -14.23 24.33
CA GLY A 89 -1.83 -13.00 24.58
C GLY A 89 -0.65 -12.75 23.62
N LYS A 90 -0.57 -13.49 22.50
CA LYS A 90 0.56 -13.41 21.57
C LYS A 90 0.32 -12.46 20.41
N LEU A 91 1.42 -11.81 20.00
CA LEU A 91 1.46 -10.91 18.86
C LEU A 91 2.78 -11.09 18.10
N GLU A 92 2.70 -11.34 16.80
CA GLU A 92 3.87 -11.42 15.91
C GLU A 92 3.96 -10.20 15.00
N LEU A 93 5.15 -9.58 14.94
CA LEU A 93 5.42 -8.42 14.09
C LEU A 93 6.64 -8.69 13.20
N ARG A 94 6.43 -8.48 11.90
CA ARG A 94 7.48 -8.60 10.86
C ARG A 94 7.50 -7.39 9.95
N PRO A 95 8.60 -7.12 9.23
CA PRO A 95 8.61 -6.12 8.16
C PRO A 95 7.55 -6.44 7.10
N LEU A 96 7.22 -5.47 6.26
CA LEU A 96 6.37 -5.70 5.08
C LEU A 96 7.02 -6.73 4.17
N ALA A 97 6.26 -7.75 3.76
CA ALA A 97 6.70 -8.72 2.77
C ALA A 97 6.94 -8.06 1.39
N ASN A 98 7.66 -8.74 0.51
CA ASN A 98 7.94 -8.33 -0.86
C ASN A 98 8.76 -7.04 -1.00
N LEU A 99 9.37 -6.57 0.09
CA LEU A 99 10.24 -5.41 0.12
C LEU A 99 11.54 -5.76 0.85
N PRO A 100 12.69 -5.24 0.42
CA PRO A 100 13.96 -5.47 1.10
C PRO A 100 13.91 -4.94 2.54
N VAL A 101 14.45 -5.70 3.48
CA VAL A 101 14.54 -5.29 4.88
C VAL A 101 15.79 -4.44 5.06
N ILE A 102 15.63 -3.21 5.51
CA ILE A 102 16.74 -2.36 5.92
C ILE A 102 17.22 -2.82 7.29
N ARG A 103 16.32 -2.81 8.25
CA ARG A 103 16.56 -3.28 9.62
C ARG A 103 15.24 -3.46 10.37
N ASP A 104 15.11 -4.56 11.07
CA ASP A 104 13.97 -4.90 11.94
C ASP A 104 12.62 -4.79 11.18
N LEU A 105 11.79 -3.81 11.54
CA LEU A 105 10.49 -3.57 10.92
C LEU A 105 10.54 -2.52 9.79
N ALA A 106 11.71 -1.94 9.53
CA ALA A 106 11.90 -0.93 8.49
C ALA A 106 12.32 -1.58 7.16
N THR A 107 11.54 -1.35 6.10
CA THR A 107 11.79 -1.85 4.73
C THR A 107 12.20 -0.75 3.77
N ASP A 108 12.94 -1.10 2.73
CA ASP A 108 13.23 -0.19 1.63
C ASP A 108 12.00 -0.08 0.71
N MET A 109 11.51 1.14 0.55
CA MET A 109 10.35 1.44 -0.30
C MET A 109 10.75 1.84 -1.74
N ALA A 110 12.04 1.93 -2.05
CA ALA A 110 12.49 2.30 -3.39
C ALA A 110 11.93 1.37 -4.47
N PRO A 111 12.00 0.03 -4.36
CA PRO A 111 11.43 -0.87 -5.37
C PRO A 111 9.92 -0.67 -5.59
N PHE A 112 9.17 -0.30 -4.55
CA PHE A 112 7.75 0.00 -4.66
C PHE A 112 7.50 1.28 -5.48
N PHE A 113 8.24 2.35 -5.22
CA PHE A 113 8.10 3.62 -5.97
C PHE A 113 8.68 3.54 -7.38
N ASP A 114 9.70 2.72 -7.62
CA ASP A 114 10.21 2.44 -8.96
C ASP A 114 9.14 1.81 -9.86
N LYS A 115 8.26 0.95 -9.30
CA LYS A 115 7.10 0.42 -10.03
C LYS A 115 6.12 1.53 -10.43
N TRP A 116 5.94 2.55 -9.61
CA TRP A 116 5.12 3.72 -9.96
C TRP A 116 5.74 4.51 -11.11
N ALA A 117 7.05 4.70 -11.10
CA ALA A 117 7.77 5.37 -12.18
C ALA A 117 7.68 4.56 -13.49
N LYS A 118 7.92 3.24 -13.45
CA LYS A 118 7.78 2.34 -14.59
C LYS A 118 6.36 2.34 -15.16
N ALA A 119 5.35 2.40 -14.31
CA ALA A 119 3.94 2.51 -14.70
C ALA A 119 3.53 3.90 -15.22
N ARG A 120 4.47 4.83 -15.37
CA ARG A 120 4.18 6.24 -15.72
C ARG A 120 3.18 6.90 -14.75
N GLY A 121 3.31 6.64 -13.45
CA GLY A 121 2.41 7.10 -12.38
C GLY A 121 2.46 8.59 -12.06
N ARG A 122 3.24 9.39 -12.78
CA ARG A 122 3.34 10.84 -12.64
C ARG A 122 2.29 11.53 -13.51
N PHE A 123 1.53 12.48 -12.94
CA PHE A 123 0.59 13.31 -13.71
C PHE A 123 1.31 14.14 -14.77
N GLN A 124 0.72 14.24 -15.96
CA GLN A 124 1.21 15.03 -17.09
C GLN A 124 0.05 15.86 -17.64
N PRO A 125 0.07 17.20 -17.53
CA PRO A 125 -1.00 18.04 -18.06
C PRO A 125 -1.15 17.92 -19.57
N LYS A 126 -2.41 17.95 -20.08
CA LYS A 126 -2.69 17.95 -21.51
C LYS A 126 -2.11 19.14 -22.25
N ASP A 127 -2.17 20.30 -21.63
CA ASP A 127 -1.91 21.58 -22.26
C ASP A 127 -0.54 22.16 -21.83
N ALA A 128 0.32 21.36 -21.24
CA ALA A 128 1.69 21.77 -20.90
C ALA A 128 2.54 21.88 -22.17
N LYS A 129 2.34 22.95 -22.93
CA LYS A 129 3.31 23.40 -23.94
C LYS A 129 4.43 24.11 -23.20
N ASP A 130 5.65 23.57 -23.28
CA ASP A 130 6.91 24.25 -22.89
C ASP A 130 6.97 24.83 -21.48
N GLY A 131 6.36 24.19 -20.48
CA GLY A 131 6.40 24.61 -19.09
C GLY A 131 5.47 25.78 -18.73
N ALA A 132 4.61 26.22 -19.64
CA ALA A 132 3.63 27.25 -19.34
C ALA A 132 2.58 26.74 -18.33
N VAL A 133 2.31 27.55 -17.32
CA VAL A 133 1.19 27.30 -16.38
C VAL A 133 -0.09 27.79 -17.08
N PRO A 134 -1.15 26.95 -17.17
CA PRO A 134 -2.43 27.39 -17.71
C PRO A 134 -2.98 28.60 -16.94
N GLU A 135 -3.49 29.60 -17.63
CA GLU A 135 -4.08 30.81 -17.01
C GLU A 135 -5.35 30.50 -16.21
N GLU A 136 -6.05 29.43 -16.56
CA GLU A 136 -7.29 29.01 -15.90
C GLU A 136 -7.18 27.63 -15.26
N PHE A 137 -7.88 27.44 -14.12
CA PHE A 137 -8.00 26.14 -13.48
C PHE A 137 -8.84 25.18 -14.33
N ALA A 138 -8.32 23.98 -14.57
CA ALA A 138 -9.05 22.95 -15.28
C ALA A 138 -10.29 22.50 -14.49
N VAL A 139 -11.45 22.55 -15.15
CA VAL A 139 -12.71 22.09 -14.56
C VAL A 139 -12.80 20.57 -14.66
N VAL A 140 -13.00 19.89 -13.53
CA VAL A 140 -13.27 18.45 -13.46
C VAL A 140 -14.73 18.25 -13.07
N PRO A 141 -15.61 17.84 -14.02
CA PRO A 141 -17.02 17.65 -13.70
C PRO A 141 -17.21 16.53 -12.64
N PRO A 142 -17.73 16.83 -11.45
CA PRO A 142 -17.79 15.85 -10.36
C PRO A 142 -18.70 14.66 -10.66
N ALA A 143 -19.74 14.86 -11.47
CA ALA A 143 -20.68 13.82 -11.90
C ALA A 143 -20.23 13.05 -13.15
N SER A 144 -19.06 13.34 -13.73
CA SER A 144 -18.59 12.62 -14.91
C SER A 144 -18.29 11.15 -14.59
N LYS A 145 -18.49 10.27 -15.58
CA LYS A 145 -18.14 8.84 -15.44
C LYS A 145 -16.69 8.65 -15.05
N GLN A 146 -15.79 9.37 -15.72
CA GLN A 146 -14.35 9.30 -15.49
C GLN A 146 -14.00 9.68 -14.04
N ARG A 147 -14.60 10.76 -13.51
CA ARG A 147 -14.37 11.17 -12.13
C ARG A 147 -14.82 10.09 -11.14
N ARG A 148 -16.04 9.56 -11.32
CA ARG A 148 -16.56 8.49 -10.45
C ARG A 148 -15.69 7.23 -10.47
N GLU A 149 -15.16 6.85 -11.65
CA GLU A 149 -14.28 5.69 -11.79
C GLU A 149 -12.93 5.89 -11.08
N ALA A 150 -12.40 7.12 -11.03
CA ALA A 150 -11.11 7.44 -10.41
C ALA A 150 -11.21 7.74 -8.92
N ASP A 151 -12.38 8.18 -8.44
CA ASP A 151 -12.55 8.90 -7.18
C ASP A 151 -11.97 8.15 -5.97
N ALA A 152 -12.38 6.92 -5.74
CA ALA A 152 -11.85 6.12 -4.64
C ALA A 152 -10.33 5.90 -4.78
N GLY A 153 -9.84 5.60 -5.98
CA GLY A 153 -8.42 5.30 -6.23
C GLY A 153 -7.46 6.45 -5.89
N ILE A 154 -7.94 7.69 -5.94
CA ILE A 154 -7.15 8.90 -5.62
C ILE A 154 -6.74 8.94 -4.14
N GLU A 155 -7.53 8.35 -3.25
CA GLU A 155 -7.28 8.28 -1.81
C GLU A 155 -6.08 7.39 -1.42
N CYS A 156 -5.39 6.81 -2.38
CA CYS A 156 -4.23 5.95 -2.12
C CYS A 156 -3.08 6.74 -1.47
N ILE A 157 -2.66 6.29 -0.29
CA ILE A 157 -1.58 6.90 0.50
C ILE A 157 -0.20 6.27 0.28
N GLY A 158 -0.05 5.35 -0.67
CA GLY A 158 1.24 4.72 -0.98
C GLY A 158 1.84 3.88 0.17
N CYS A 159 1.04 3.29 1.04
CA CYS A 159 1.51 2.61 2.25
C CYS A 159 2.19 1.25 2.02
N GLY A 160 2.12 0.68 0.81
CA GLY A 160 2.72 -0.61 0.48
C GLY A 160 1.96 -1.86 0.97
N VAL A 161 0.87 -1.72 1.74
CA VAL A 161 0.12 -2.87 2.29
C VAL A 161 -0.41 -3.81 1.20
N CYS A 162 -0.99 -3.27 0.13
CA CYS A 162 -1.48 -4.05 -1.00
C CYS A 162 -0.35 -4.74 -1.78
N TYR A 163 0.82 -4.12 -1.86
CA TYR A 163 2.02 -4.67 -2.47
C TYR A 163 2.57 -5.84 -1.67
N ALA A 164 2.70 -5.66 -0.35
CA ALA A 164 3.14 -6.69 0.57
C ALA A 164 2.17 -7.89 0.68
N SER A 165 0.90 -7.70 0.32
CA SER A 165 -0.14 -8.73 0.38
C SER A 165 -0.38 -9.43 -0.96
N CYS A 166 0.35 -9.07 -2.01
CA CYS A 166 0.13 -9.59 -3.35
C CYS A 166 1.07 -10.76 -3.66
N ASP A 167 0.51 -11.94 -3.89
CA ASP A 167 1.28 -13.13 -4.23
C ASP A 167 2.01 -12.97 -5.58
N VAL A 168 1.39 -12.27 -6.54
CA VAL A 168 2.01 -12.02 -7.85
C VAL A 168 3.27 -11.18 -7.71
N VAL A 169 3.30 -10.21 -6.80
CA VAL A 169 4.51 -9.44 -6.50
C VAL A 169 5.63 -10.33 -5.95
N ALA A 170 5.27 -11.36 -5.16
CA ALA A 170 6.23 -12.28 -4.56
C ALA A 170 6.94 -13.15 -5.60
N TRP A 171 6.24 -13.60 -6.64
CA TRP A 171 6.78 -14.54 -7.63
C TRP A 171 7.16 -13.91 -8.98
N ASN A 172 6.64 -12.71 -9.31
CA ASN A 172 7.00 -11.97 -10.52
C ASN A 172 7.62 -10.62 -10.16
N PRO A 173 8.96 -10.52 -10.11
CA PRO A 173 9.68 -9.28 -9.77
C PRO A 173 9.38 -8.11 -10.71
N ASP A 174 8.98 -8.38 -11.96
CA ASP A 174 8.68 -7.35 -12.95
C ASP A 174 7.27 -6.79 -12.82
N TYR A 175 6.36 -7.51 -12.15
CA TYR A 175 4.99 -7.07 -11.98
C TYR A 175 4.92 -5.70 -11.25
N LEU A 176 4.23 -4.75 -11.88
CA LEU A 176 4.10 -3.37 -11.37
C LEU A 176 3.40 -3.29 -10.01
N GLY A 177 2.55 -4.24 -9.72
CA GLY A 177 1.84 -4.31 -8.45
C GLY A 177 0.57 -3.46 -8.38
N PRO A 178 -0.28 -3.76 -7.38
CA PRO A 178 -1.64 -3.19 -7.34
C PRO A 178 -1.66 -1.67 -7.10
N ALA A 179 -0.71 -1.11 -6.37
CA ALA A 179 -0.69 0.33 -6.09
C ALA A 179 -0.34 1.16 -7.33
N ALA A 180 0.69 0.73 -8.09
CA ALA A 180 1.09 1.40 -9.32
C ALA A 180 -0.03 1.33 -10.38
N LEU A 181 -0.67 0.17 -10.53
CA LEU A 181 -1.79 -0.01 -11.44
C LEU A 181 -3.03 0.81 -11.01
N ASN A 182 -3.33 0.87 -9.71
CA ASN A 182 -4.38 1.76 -9.21
C ASN A 182 -4.05 3.25 -9.51
N ARG A 183 -2.79 3.65 -9.37
CA ARG A 183 -2.38 5.01 -9.73
C ARG A 183 -2.59 5.29 -11.23
N VAL A 184 -2.22 4.37 -12.10
CA VAL A 184 -2.48 4.51 -13.54
C VAL A 184 -3.98 4.61 -13.83
N TRP A 185 -4.81 3.79 -13.17
CA TRP A 185 -6.27 3.88 -13.31
C TRP A 185 -6.80 5.29 -13.00
N THR A 186 -6.30 5.93 -11.92
CA THR A 186 -6.72 7.29 -11.60
C THR A 186 -6.31 8.30 -12.67
N LEU A 187 -5.13 8.15 -13.26
CA LEU A 187 -4.60 9.07 -14.27
C LEU A 187 -5.27 8.89 -15.65
N VAL A 188 -5.52 7.65 -16.07
CA VAL A 188 -6.22 7.43 -17.37
C VAL A 188 -7.70 7.83 -17.35
N ASN A 189 -8.24 8.07 -16.17
CA ASN A 189 -9.59 8.63 -15.97
C ASN A 189 -9.55 10.10 -15.54
N ASP A 190 -8.40 10.73 -15.42
CA ASP A 190 -8.30 12.17 -15.19
C ASP A 190 -8.37 12.90 -16.55
N VAL A 191 -9.41 13.71 -16.72
CA VAL A 191 -9.63 14.47 -17.96
C VAL A 191 -8.52 15.48 -18.26
N ARG A 192 -7.73 15.83 -17.28
CA ARG A 192 -6.61 16.77 -17.36
C ARG A 192 -5.29 16.11 -17.77
N ASP A 193 -5.21 14.77 -17.67
CA ASP A 193 -3.98 14.01 -17.97
C ASP A 193 -3.83 13.80 -19.46
N GLY A 194 -2.67 14.15 -20.03
CA GLY A 194 -2.34 14.08 -21.44
C GLY A 194 -1.59 12.80 -21.86
N ALA A 195 -1.11 11.99 -20.92
CA ALA A 195 -0.24 10.84 -21.20
C ALA A 195 -0.97 9.49 -21.20
N ARG A 196 -2.26 9.47 -21.60
CA ARG A 196 -3.07 8.24 -21.55
C ARG A 196 -2.44 7.08 -22.35
N ALA A 197 -2.00 7.34 -23.58
CA ALA A 197 -1.45 6.31 -24.48
C ALA A 197 -0.20 5.65 -23.87
N GLU A 198 0.77 6.45 -23.45
CA GLU A 198 2.00 5.97 -22.79
C GLU A 198 1.74 5.16 -21.53
N ARG A 199 0.71 5.54 -20.74
CA ARG A 199 0.32 4.80 -19.52
C ARG A 199 -0.30 3.46 -19.87
N MET A 200 -1.19 3.43 -20.87
CA MET A 200 -1.84 2.18 -21.29
C MET A 200 -0.82 1.21 -21.88
N GLU A 201 0.19 1.70 -22.61
CA GLU A 201 1.31 0.90 -23.09
C GLU A 201 2.14 0.36 -21.92
N ALA A 202 2.51 1.21 -20.94
CA ALA A 202 3.33 0.82 -19.80
C ALA A 202 2.67 -0.24 -18.90
N VAL A 203 1.33 -0.34 -18.89
CA VAL A 203 0.60 -1.32 -18.06
C VAL A 203 0.08 -2.52 -18.86
N ALA A 204 0.32 -2.57 -20.15
CA ALA A 204 0.02 -3.74 -20.96
C ALA A 204 1.00 -4.88 -20.69
N GLY A 205 0.60 -6.11 -20.97
CA GLY A 205 1.47 -7.29 -20.86
C GLY A 205 1.66 -7.81 -19.43
N ASP A 206 2.66 -8.69 -19.28
CA ASP A 206 2.88 -9.50 -18.07
C ASP A 206 3.49 -8.70 -16.91
N ALA A 207 4.24 -7.65 -17.16
CA ALA A 207 4.68 -6.74 -16.12
C ALA A 207 3.51 -5.87 -15.59
N GLY A 208 2.48 -5.68 -16.39
CA GLY A 208 1.31 -4.87 -16.09
C GLY A 208 0.08 -5.66 -15.68
N CYS A 209 -1.06 -5.30 -16.29
CA CYS A 209 -2.37 -5.81 -15.88
C CYS A 209 -2.55 -7.33 -16.07
N HIS A 210 -1.86 -7.95 -17.05
CA HIS A 210 -2.10 -9.35 -17.41
C HIS A 210 -1.73 -10.30 -16.28
N SER A 211 -0.66 -10.04 -15.52
CA SER A 211 -0.25 -10.86 -14.38
C SER A 211 -1.22 -10.83 -13.19
N CYS A 212 -2.17 -9.90 -13.15
CA CYS A 212 -3.13 -9.89 -12.06
C CYS A 212 -4.13 -11.06 -12.17
N HIS A 213 -4.11 -11.98 -11.19
CA HIS A 213 -5.02 -13.12 -11.10
C HIS A 213 -6.31 -12.85 -10.33
N SER A 214 -6.57 -11.59 -9.95
CA SER A 214 -7.79 -11.17 -9.24
C SER A 214 -8.03 -11.89 -7.90
N THR A 215 -6.96 -12.22 -7.17
CA THR A 215 -7.03 -12.82 -5.82
C THR A 215 -7.62 -11.88 -4.78
N GLN A 216 -7.74 -10.59 -5.09
CA GLN A 216 -8.33 -9.52 -4.27
C GLN A 216 -7.63 -9.22 -2.94
N SER A 217 -6.52 -9.86 -2.61
CA SER A 217 -5.76 -9.60 -1.37
C SER A 217 -5.41 -8.10 -1.21
N CYS A 218 -5.14 -7.39 -2.30
CA CYS A 218 -4.87 -5.96 -2.30
C CYS A 218 -6.09 -5.11 -1.87
N THR A 219 -7.30 -5.52 -2.23
CA THR A 219 -8.57 -4.87 -1.87
C THR A 219 -8.93 -5.18 -0.42
N GLU A 220 -8.90 -6.47 -0.03
CA GLU A 220 -9.24 -6.91 1.33
C GLU A 220 -8.31 -6.33 2.41
N ARG A 221 -7.04 -6.10 2.06
CA ARG A 221 -6.04 -5.60 3.00
C ARG A 221 -5.89 -4.09 2.97
N CYS A 222 -6.51 -3.41 2.00
CA CYS A 222 -6.36 -1.97 1.88
C CYS A 222 -6.88 -1.23 3.13
N PRO A 223 -6.02 -0.53 3.89
CA PRO A 223 -6.45 0.14 5.11
C PRO A 223 -7.32 1.37 4.83
N LYS A 224 -7.32 1.87 3.58
CA LYS A 224 -8.19 2.95 3.08
C LYS A 224 -9.47 2.42 2.44
N GLN A 225 -9.70 1.09 2.44
CA GLN A 225 -10.86 0.44 1.83
C GLN A 225 -11.01 0.74 0.34
N LEU A 226 -9.89 0.93 -0.35
CA LEU A 226 -9.87 1.08 -1.81
C LEU A 226 -10.02 -0.27 -2.48
N ASP A 227 -10.39 -0.24 -3.77
CA ASP A 227 -10.47 -1.44 -4.60
C ASP A 227 -9.45 -1.42 -5.76
N PRO A 228 -8.17 -1.75 -5.49
CA PRO A 228 -7.17 -1.88 -6.55
C PRO A 228 -7.51 -3.00 -7.56
N SER A 229 -8.24 -4.04 -7.14
CA SER A 229 -8.67 -5.11 -8.06
C SER A 229 -9.62 -4.60 -9.12
N ALA A 230 -10.61 -3.77 -8.75
CA ALA A 230 -11.52 -3.13 -9.69
C ALA A 230 -10.78 -2.16 -10.63
N SER A 231 -9.82 -1.40 -10.11
CA SER A 231 -8.96 -0.52 -10.91
C SER A 231 -8.20 -1.31 -11.98
N ILE A 232 -7.58 -2.43 -11.63
CA ILE A 232 -6.85 -3.30 -12.56
C ILE A 232 -7.80 -3.92 -13.59
N ALA A 233 -8.97 -4.40 -13.16
CA ALA A 233 -9.99 -4.91 -14.06
C ALA A 233 -10.48 -3.83 -15.05
N GLY A 234 -10.56 -2.58 -14.58
CA GLY A 234 -10.86 -1.42 -15.43
C GLY A 234 -9.79 -1.17 -16.49
N LEU A 235 -8.51 -1.25 -16.12
CA LEU A 235 -7.39 -1.14 -17.07
C LEU A 235 -7.41 -2.28 -18.10
N LYS A 236 -7.65 -3.53 -17.68
CA LYS A 236 -7.79 -4.67 -18.61
C LYS A 236 -8.90 -4.44 -19.63
N ARG A 237 -10.07 -3.95 -19.20
CA ARG A 237 -11.17 -3.62 -20.11
C ARG A 237 -10.79 -2.51 -21.09
N LYS A 238 -10.11 -1.45 -20.64
CA LYS A 238 -9.65 -0.38 -21.52
C LYS A 238 -8.63 -0.90 -22.55
N LEU A 239 -7.66 -1.71 -22.14
CA LEU A 239 -6.68 -2.35 -23.05
C LEU A 239 -7.36 -3.22 -24.11
N PHE A 240 -8.34 -4.02 -23.73
CA PHE A 240 -9.11 -4.84 -24.64
C PHE A 240 -9.81 -4.00 -25.72
N TRP A 241 -10.52 -2.95 -25.31
CA TRP A 241 -11.22 -2.07 -26.26
C TRP A 241 -10.26 -1.26 -27.12
N ASP A 242 -9.14 -0.77 -26.57
CA ASP A 242 -8.13 -0.04 -27.34
C ASP A 242 -7.50 -0.95 -28.42
N THR A 243 -7.27 -2.23 -28.09
CA THR A 243 -6.78 -3.22 -29.05
C THR A 243 -7.83 -3.52 -30.14
N LEU A 244 -9.08 -3.77 -29.76
CA LEU A 244 -10.17 -4.10 -30.69
C LEU A 244 -10.48 -2.96 -31.67
N LEU A 245 -10.40 -1.71 -31.20
CA LEU A 245 -10.71 -0.52 -31.98
C LEU A 245 -9.48 0.07 -32.70
N GLY A 246 -8.33 -0.60 -32.66
CA GLY A 246 -7.10 -0.12 -33.29
C GLY A 246 -6.55 1.19 -32.71
N ARG A 247 -6.95 1.56 -31.47
CA ARG A 247 -6.54 2.80 -30.80
C ARG A 247 -5.17 2.66 -30.10
N ARG A 248 -4.26 1.92 -30.72
CA ARG A 248 -2.85 1.84 -30.30
C ARG A 248 -2.13 3.04 -30.90
N GLY A 249 -1.82 4.02 -30.08
CA GLY A 249 -1.05 5.18 -30.49
C GLY A 249 -0.95 6.12 -29.33
#